data_a19a8fe7629b9f53a0a930a399414b50
#
_entry.id   a19a8fe7629b9f53a0a930a399414b50
#
_cell.length_a   1.000
_cell.length_b   1.000
_cell.length_c   1.000
_cell.angle_alpha   90.00
_cell.angle_beta   90.00
_cell.angle_gamma   90.00
#
_symmetry.space_group_name_H-M   'P 1'
#
loop_
_entity.id
_entity.type
_entity.pdbx_description
1 polymer ?
#
loop_
_entity_poly.entity_id
_entity_poly.type
_entity_poly.pdbx_seq_one_letter_code
_entity_poly.pdbx_strand_id
1 'polypeptide(L)'
;MNINHYTYRVTWSAEDNEHVGLCAEFPSLSWLAPTPEKALSGIRRVVADAVADMKASGEPVPEALAEKKFSGRFMVRIPSSVHRALATEAAEQGLSINRLV
;
A
#
# COMPACT_ATOMS: atom_id res chain seq x y z
N MET A 1 2.56 12.71 8.28
CA MET A 1 2.67 11.66 7.23
C MET A 1 1.95 12.09 5.98
N ASN A 2 2.61 12.00 4.83
CA ASN A 2 2.01 12.38 3.55
C ASN A 2 1.37 11.15 2.91
N ILE A 3 0.06 11.12 2.81
CA ILE A 3 -0.68 10.00 2.24
C ILE A 3 -0.36 9.78 0.75
N ASN A 4 0.20 10.78 0.08
CA ASN A 4 0.61 10.63 -1.32
C ASN A 4 1.82 9.71 -1.49
N HIS A 5 2.54 9.41 -0.42
CA HIS A 5 3.70 8.52 -0.44
C HIS A 5 3.29 7.05 -0.23
N TYR A 6 2.05 6.77 0.13
CA TYR A 6 1.56 5.41 0.27
C TYR A 6 1.43 4.73 -1.09
N THR A 7 1.42 3.41 -1.05
CA THR A 7 1.36 2.57 -2.25
C THR A 7 -0.09 2.20 -2.56
N TYR A 8 -0.62 2.82 -3.60
CA TYR A 8 -1.99 2.57 -4.04
C TYR A 8 -2.01 1.65 -5.25
N ARG A 9 -3.04 0.83 -5.33
CA ARG A 9 -3.24 -0.05 -6.46
C ARG A 9 -4.71 -0.09 -6.81
N VAL A 10 -5.00 -0.12 -8.11
CA VAL A 10 -6.36 -0.28 -8.64
C VAL A 10 -6.36 -1.52 -9.51
N THR A 11 -7.32 -2.40 -9.28
CA THR A 11 -7.47 -3.62 -10.05
C THR A 11 -8.95 -3.88 -10.36
N TRP A 12 -9.19 -4.71 -11.35
CA TRP A 12 -10.54 -5.10 -11.71
C TRP A 12 -11.01 -6.26 -10.82
N SER A 13 -12.24 -6.15 -10.29
CA SER A 13 -12.87 -7.22 -9.54
C SER A 13 -14.01 -7.81 -10.37
N ALA A 14 -13.81 -9.01 -10.90
CA ALA A 14 -14.82 -9.68 -11.71
C ALA A 14 -16.05 -10.06 -10.87
N GLU A 15 -15.85 -10.39 -9.61
CA GLU A 15 -16.95 -10.75 -8.70
C GLU A 15 -17.88 -9.57 -8.46
N ASP A 16 -17.33 -8.40 -8.29
CA ASP A 16 -18.08 -7.18 -7.98
C ASP A 16 -18.48 -6.42 -9.23
N ASN A 17 -17.90 -6.79 -10.37
CA ASN A 17 -18.06 -6.07 -11.63
C ASN A 17 -17.73 -4.58 -11.48
N GLU A 18 -16.69 -4.29 -10.72
CA GLU A 18 -16.20 -2.93 -10.44
C GLU A 18 -14.69 -2.94 -10.29
N HIS A 19 -14.11 -1.74 -10.32
CA HIS A 19 -12.71 -1.56 -9.99
C HIS A 19 -12.55 -1.44 -8.48
N VAL A 20 -11.48 -1.99 -7.93
CA VAL A 20 -11.19 -1.91 -6.51
C VAL A 20 -9.89 -1.15 -6.28
N GLY A 21 -9.94 -0.15 -5.40
CA GLY A 21 -8.77 0.58 -4.94
C GLY A 21 -8.25 -0.02 -3.65
N LEU A 22 -6.95 -0.18 -3.57
CA LEU A 22 -6.25 -0.80 -2.45
C LEU A 22 -5.06 0.05 -2.04
N CYS A 23 -4.62 -0.12 -0.79
CA CYS A 23 -3.43 0.53 -0.27
C CYS A 23 -2.60 -0.51 0.48
N ALA A 24 -1.34 -0.70 0.09
CA ALA A 24 -0.49 -1.72 0.68
C ALA A 24 -0.26 -1.52 2.17
N GLU A 25 -0.15 -0.28 2.62
CA GLU A 25 0.06 0.07 4.03
C GLU A 25 -1.19 -0.12 4.88
N PHE A 26 -2.36 -0.23 4.25
CA PHE A 26 -3.65 -0.45 4.91
C PHE A 26 -4.38 -1.62 4.23
N PRO A 27 -3.91 -2.86 4.44
CA PRO A 27 -4.44 -4.02 3.70
C PRO A 27 -5.91 -4.34 3.99
N SER A 28 -6.45 -3.82 5.09
CA SER A 28 -7.87 -4.04 5.42
C SER A 28 -8.81 -3.04 4.74
N LEU A 29 -8.27 -1.98 4.12
CA LEU A 29 -9.08 -0.95 3.48
C LEU A 29 -9.19 -1.21 1.98
N SER A 30 -10.37 -0.96 1.43
CA SER A 30 -10.62 -1.06 -0.01
C SER A 30 -11.76 -0.14 -0.39
N TRP A 31 -11.85 0.17 -1.68
CA TRP A 31 -12.93 1.00 -2.21
C TRP A 31 -13.32 0.51 -3.60
N LEU A 32 -14.60 0.22 -3.79
CA LEU A 32 -15.13 -0.21 -5.07
C LEU A 32 -15.71 0.98 -5.82
N ALA A 33 -15.47 1.04 -7.12
CA ALA A 33 -15.99 2.11 -7.96
C ALA A 33 -16.13 1.66 -9.41
N PRO A 34 -17.03 2.31 -10.19
CA PRO A 34 -17.27 1.90 -11.58
C PRO A 34 -16.12 2.23 -12.54
N THR A 35 -15.21 3.13 -12.17
CA THR A 35 -14.06 3.49 -12.99
C THR A 35 -12.77 3.40 -12.19
N PRO A 36 -11.62 3.17 -12.86
CA PRO A 36 -10.33 3.13 -12.15
C PRO A 36 -10.01 4.45 -11.43
N GLU A 37 -10.33 5.58 -12.05
CA GLU A 37 -10.06 6.89 -11.47
C GLU A 37 -10.85 7.10 -10.18
N LYS A 38 -12.11 6.68 -10.18
CA LYS A 38 -12.96 6.78 -8.99
C LYS A 38 -12.52 5.80 -7.91
N ALA A 39 -12.02 4.62 -8.29
CA ALA A 39 -11.47 3.67 -7.34
C ALA A 39 -10.24 4.23 -6.64
N LEU A 40 -9.33 4.85 -7.38
CA LEU A 40 -8.15 5.49 -6.82
C LEU A 40 -8.53 6.65 -5.91
N SER A 41 -9.39 7.52 -6.38
CA SER A 41 -9.87 8.66 -5.59
C SER A 41 -10.52 8.21 -4.29
N GLY A 42 -11.35 7.16 -4.36
CA GLY A 42 -12.06 6.63 -3.20
C GLY A 42 -11.13 6.02 -2.16
N ILE A 43 -10.17 5.19 -2.59
CA ILE A 43 -9.24 4.58 -1.62
C ILE A 43 -8.35 5.64 -0.97
N ARG A 44 -7.93 6.66 -1.71
CA ARG A 44 -7.13 7.75 -1.14
C ARG A 44 -7.91 8.48 -0.06
N ARG A 45 -9.20 8.70 -0.28
CA ARG A 45 -10.06 9.34 0.71
C ARG A 45 -10.24 8.49 1.95
N VAL A 46 -10.49 7.19 1.78
CA VAL A 46 -10.63 6.25 2.90
C VAL A 46 -9.34 6.23 3.73
N VAL A 47 -8.18 6.19 3.09
CA VAL A 47 -6.89 6.22 3.78
C VAL A 47 -6.68 7.54 4.51
N ALA A 48 -7.03 8.67 3.88
CA ALA A 48 -6.90 9.97 4.52
C ALA A 48 -7.75 10.06 5.80
N ASP A 49 -8.98 9.56 5.75
CA ASP A 49 -9.87 9.53 6.89
C ASP A 49 -9.32 8.62 8.00
N ALA A 50 -8.79 7.45 7.63
CA ALA A 50 -8.19 6.53 8.59
C ALA A 50 -6.98 7.13 9.28
N VAL A 51 -6.11 7.81 8.52
CA VAL A 51 -4.92 8.47 9.07
C VAL A 51 -5.34 9.59 10.04
N ALA A 52 -6.34 10.37 9.67
CA ALA A 52 -6.84 11.44 10.55
C ALA A 52 -7.38 10.87 11.86
N ASP A 53 -8.14 9.79 11.81
CA ASP A 53 -8.66 9.11 12.99
C ASP A 53 -7.55 8.56 13.87
N MET A 54 -6.55 7.94 13.27
CA MET A 54 -5.41 7.39 14.01
C MET A 54 -4.63 8.49 14.72
N LYS A 55 -4.40 9.62 14.06
CA LYS A 55 -3.72 10.76 14.68
C LYS A 55 -4.52 11.32 15.84
N ALA A 56 -5.83 11.43 15.68
CA ALA A 56 -6.71 11.92 16.75
C ALA A 56 -6.72 10.99 17.95
N SER A 57 -6.59 9.68 17.74
CA SER A 57 -6.60 8.67 18.79
C SER A 57 -5.21 8.40 19.38
N GLY A 58 -4.17 9.02 18.84
CA GLY A 58 -2.80 8.79 19.28
C GLY A 58 -2.24 7.44 18.82
N GLU A 59 -2.86 6.80 17.83
CA GLU A 59 -2.37 5.55 17.27
C GLU A 59 -1.21 5.79 16.30
N PRO A 60 -0.23 4.87 16.24
CA PRO A 60 0.86 5.01 15.28
C PRO A 60 0.35 4.85 13.84
N VAL A 61 0.68 5.83 12.98
CA VAL A 61 0.33 5.81 11.57
C VAL A 61 1.37 5.00 10.81
N PRO A 62 0.95 4.07 9.91
CA PRO A 62 1.92 3.29 9.13
C PRO A 62 2.86 4.16 8.32
N GLU A 63 4.13 3.76 8.28
CA GLU A 63 5.12 4.40 7.44
C GLU A 63 4.93 3.94 5.99
N ALA A 64 5.08 4.88 5.04
CA ALA A 64 5.00 4.54 3.63
C ALA A 64 6.12 3.56 3.25
N LEU A 65 5.77 2.50 2.52
CA LEU A 65 6.76 1.50 2.09
C LEU A 65 7.87 2.13 1.26
N ALA A 66 7.55 3.15 0.46
CA ALA A 66 8.52 3.86 -0.35
C ALA A 66 9.57 4.61 0.48
N GLU A 67 9.26 4.91 1.73
CA GLU A 67 10.15 5.65 2.63
C GLU A 67 10.86 4.76 3.63
N LYS A 68 10.46 3.49 3.75
CA LYS A 68 11.10 2.56 4.67
C LYS A 68 12.55 2.31 4.29
N LYS A 69 13.39 2.25 5.32
CA LYS A 69 14.79 1.84 5.16
C LYS A 69 14.86 0.33 5.38
N PHE A 70 15.33 -0.38 4.37
CA PHE A 70 15.51 -1.82 4.45
C PHE A 70 16.94 -2.14 4.82
N SER A 71 17.12 -2.99 5.85
CA SER A 71 18.45 -3.40 6.28
C SER A 71 19.07 -4.36 5.25
N GLY A 72 20.39 -4.43 5.25
CA GLY A 72 21.13 -5.28 4.33
C GLY A 72 21.15 -6.76 4.70
N ARG A 73 20.06 -7.28 5.21
CA ARG A 73 19.98 -8.72 5.55
C ARG A 73 19.90 -9.62 4.34
N PHE A 74 19.57 -9.04 3.19
CA PHE A 74 19.54 -9.81 1.95
C PHE A 74 20.95 -9.98 1.45
N MET A 75 21.31 -11.22 1.17
CA MET A 75 22.65 -11.56 0.67
C MET A 75 22.87 -11.12 -0.76
N VAL A 76 21.80 -10.85 -1.48
CA VAL A 76 21.86 -10.39 -2.87
C VAL A 76 22.01 -8.87 -2.88
N ARG A 77 23.04 -8.39 -3.58
CA ARG A 77 23.23 -6.94 -3.73
C ARG A 77 22.36 -6.46 -4.89
N ILE A 78 21.30 -5.73 -4.53
CA ILE A 78 20.40 -5.12 -5.50
C ILE A 78 20.33 -3.63 -5.22
N PRO A 79 20.06 -2.81 -6.26
CA PRO A 79 19.84 -1.37 -6.03
C PRO A 79 18.68 -1.13 -5.08
N SER A 80 18.75 -0.05 -4.33
CA SER A 80 17.69 0.30 -3.35
C SER A 80 16.30 0.37 -3.99
N SER A 81 16.22 0.88 -5.21
CA SER A 81 14.94 0.96 -5.92
C SER A 81 14.34 -0.41 -6.19
N VAL A 82 15.17 -1.40 -6.54
CA VAL A 82 14.72 -2.78 -6.76
C VAL A 82 14.29 -3.42 -5.45
N HIS A 83 15.06 -3.18 -4.37
CA HIS A 83 14.72 -3.70 -3.05
C HIS A 83 13.36 -3.16 -2.57
N ARG A 84 13.09 -1.88 -2.78
CA ARG A 84 11.81 -1.28 -2.43
C ARG A 84 10.67 -1.88 -3.25
N ALA A 85 10.88 -2.11 -4.53
CA ALA A 85 9.89 -2.73 -5.39
C ALA A 85 9.54 -4.14 -4.90
N LEU A 86 10.52 -4.94 -4.50
CA LEU A 86 10.29 -6.27 -3.94
C LEU A 86 9.51 -6.20 -2.61
N ALA A 87 9.84 -5.24 -1.75
CA ALA A 87 9.14 -5.06 -0.48
C ALA A 87 7.67 -4.67 -0.70
N THR A 88 7.41 -3.77 -1.64
CA THR A 88 6.07 -3.34 -1.99
C THR A 88 5.25 -4.49 -2.55
N GLU A 89 5.83 -5.25 -3.46
CA GLU A 89 5.18 -6.41 -4.06
C GLU A 89 4.85 -7.46 -3.00
N ALA A 90 5.78 -7.75 -2.09
CA ALA A 90 5.56 -8.68 -1.00
C ALA A 90 4.41 -8.25 -0.11
N ALA A 91 4.32 -6.96 0.22
CA ALA A 91 3.25 -6.41 1.04
C ALA A 91 1.89 -6.54 0.35
N GLU A 92 1.81 -6.25 -0.94
CA GLU A 92 0.58 -6.35 -1.72
C GLU A 92 0.09 -7.78 -1.84
N GLN A 93 1.01 -8.75 -1.90
CA GLN A 93 0.69 -10.16 -2.00
C GLN A 93 0.48 -10.83 -0.64
N GLY A 94 0.70 -10.11 0.46
CA GLY A 94 0.63 -10.67 1.80
C GLY A 94 1.77 -11.61 2.13
N LEU A 95 2.89 -11.50 1.42
CA LEU A 95 4.08 -12.32 1.61
C LEU A 95 5.18 -11.53 2.32
N SER A 96 6.06 -12.24 3.03
CA SER A 96 7.24 -11.59 3.56
C SER A 96 8.25 -11.34 2.43
N ILE A 97 9.02 -10.28 2.54
CA ILE A 97 10.03 -9.96 1.51
C ILE A 97 11.05 -11.08 1.36
N ASN A 98 11.32 -11.84 2.42
CA ASN A 98 12.25 -12.95 2.37
C ASN A 98 11.82 -14.09 1.44
N ARG A 99 10.54 -14.19 1.15
CA ARG A 99 10.02 -15.23 0.25
C ARG A 99 10.21 -14.88 -1.21
N LEU A 100 10.46 -13.62 -1.53
CA LEU A 100 10.66 -13.17 -2.91
C LEU A 100 12.13 -13.28 -3.34
N VAL A 101 13.01 -13.44 -2.38
CA VAL A 101 14.46 -13.59 -2.62
C VAL A 101 14.90 -15.02 -2.43
#